data_378223eef6adad1d141636a9082212cf
#
_entry.id   378223eef6adad1d141636a9082212cf
#
_cell.length_a   1.000
_cell.length_b   1.000
_cell.length_c   1.000
_cell.angle_alpha   90.00
_cell.angle_beta   90.00
_cell.angle_gamma   90.00
#
_symmetry.space_group_name_H-M   'P 1'
#
loop_
_entity.id
_entity.type
_entity.pdbx_description
1 polymer ?
#
loop_
_entity_poly.entity_id
_entity_poly.type
_entity_poly.pdbx_seq_one_letter_code
_entity_poly.pdbx_strand_id
1 'polypeptide(L)'
;YEICACLVGSEMCIRDRESIFSYVEKKDLLLYYPYHSFDHFIHFLYEAVHNPETREIMVTQYRVAENSAVINTLIAAAQNGKKVTVFVELKARFDEENNLATAEMMKAAGINIIYSIPGLKVHAKVALIRRRSFTGEKIHSYAYISTGNFNEKTATLYADCGLFTSNPVIVHDLTNLFRTLRGKENPRFTRLLVARFNLIPELNRLIDKEIELAEKGRGGRIILKMNALQDPIICLLYTSPSPRDMRRS
;
A
#
# COMPACT_ATOMS: atom_id res chain seq x y z
N TYR A 1 -6.04 -17.65 -24.32
CA TYR A 1 -6.05 -18.62 -23.23
C TYR A 1 -6.57 -17.87 -22.00
N GLU A 2 -7.87 -17.95 -21.78
CA GLU A 2 -8.48 -17.64 -20.50
C GLU A 2 -8.00 -18.70 -19.51
N ILE A 3 -6.92 -18.45 -18.80
CA ILE A 3 -6.66 -19.16 -17.57
C ILE A 3 -7.65 -18.57 -16.58
N CYS A 4 -8.79 -19.25 -16.53
CA CYS A 4 -9.84 -18.96 -15.60
C CYS A 4 -9.22 -18.84 -14.19
N ALA A 5 -9.38 -17.71 -13.52
CA ALA A 5 -9.04 -17.49 -12.12
C ALA A 5 -9.76 -18.47 -11.16
N CYS A 6 -10.38 -19.51 -11.69
CA CYS A 6 -11.12 -20.57 -11.00
C CYS A 6 -10.23 -21.61 -10.32
N LEU A 7 -8.90 -21.54 -10.41
CA LEU A 7 -8.01 -22.51 -9.77
C LEU A 7 -7.72 -22.25 -8.29
N VAL A 8 -8.21 -21.16 -7.73
CA VAL A 8 -8.10 -20.87 -6.29
C VAL A 8 -9.47 -20.51 -5.75
N GLY A 9 -10.25 -21.53 -5.44
CA GLY A 9 -11.50 -21.45 -4.69
C GLY A 9 -12.59 -20.52 -5.26
N SER A 10 -13.80 -20.98 -5.37
CA SER A 10 -15.00 -20.30 -5.89
C SER A 10 -15.37 -18.96 -5.19
N GLU A 11 -14.59 -18.51 -4.23
CA GLU A 11 -14.79 -17.26 -3.50
C GLU A 11 -14.04 -16.06 -4.08
N MET A 12 -13.12 -16.23 -5.05
CA MET A 12 -12.24 -15.17 -5.54
C MET A 12 -12.64 -14.56 -6.89
N CYS A 13 -13.71 -15.03 -7.50
CA CYS A 13 -14.40 -14.21 -8.49
C CYS A 13 -15.28 -13.21 -7.71
N ILE A 14 -14.75 -12.01 -7.44
CA ILE A 14 -15.65 -10.87 -7.29
C ILE A 14 -16.37 -10.83 -8.63
N ARG A 15 -17.60 -11.37 -8.64
CA ARG A 15 -18.44 -11.36 -9.84
C ARG A 15 -18.45 -9.92 -10.34
N ASP A 16 -18.38 -9.71 -11.63
CA ASP A 16 -18.35 -8.41 -12.33
C ASP A 16 -19.46 -7.41 -11.91
N ARG A 17 -20.19 -7.69 -10.86
CA ARG A 17 -21.33 -6.94 -10.34
C ARG A 17 -21.31 -6.63 -8.84
N GLU A 18 -20.34 -7.13 -8.06
CA GLU A 18 -20.28 -6.82 -6.63
C GLU A 18 -19.33 -5.65 -6.38
N SER A 19 -19.80 -4.64 -5.66
CA SER A 19 -18.99 -3.50 -5.23
C SER A 19 -17.81 -3.97 -4.35
N ILE A 20 -16.60 -3.56 -4.69
CA ILE A 20 -15.42 -3.83 -3.87
C ILE A 20 -15.59 -3.21 -2.48
N PHE A 21 -16.20 -2.04 -2.37
CA PHE A 21 -16.49 -1.41 -1.08
C PHE A 21 -17.39 -2.29 -0.23
N SER A 22 -18.49 -2.79 -0.82
CA SER A 22 -19.44 -3.65 -0.10
C SER A 22 -18.82 -4.99 0.35
N TYR A 23 -17.89 -5.51 -0.45
CA TYR A 23 -17.14 -6.71 -0.09
C TYR A 23 -16.19 -6.43 1.08
N VAL A 24 -15.42 -5.36 1.00
CA VAL A 24 -14.39 -4.99 1.98
C VAL A 24 -15.00 -4.52 3.32
N GLU A 25 -16.24 -4.06 3.33
CA GLU A 25 -17.00 -3.79 4.56
C GLU A 25 -17.27 -5.07 5.38
N LYS A 26 -17.33 -6.22 4.73
CA LYS A 26 -17.62 -7.50 5.37
C LYS A 26 -16.34 -8.26 5.75
N LYS A 27 -15.33 -8.23 4.88
CA LYS A 27 -14.05 -8.94 5.09
C LYS A 27 -12.93 -8.32 4.26
N ASP A 28 -11.71 -8.41 4.75
CA ASP A 28 -10.52 -8.01 4.01
C ASP A 28 -10.34 -8.84 2.73
N LEU A 29 -9.82 -8.22 1.68
CA LEU A 29 -9.48 -8.88 0.42
C LEU A 29 -7.98 -8.81 0.19
N LEU A 30 -7.32 -9.96 0.18
CA LEU A 30 -5.90 -10.08 -0.16
C LEU A 30 -5.76 -10.67 -1.55
N LEU A 31 -5.10 -9.93 -2.44
CA LEU A 31 -4.77 -10.37 -3.79
C LEU A 31 -3.27 -10.63 -3.91
N TYR A 32 -2.92 -11.58 -4.77
CA TYR A 32 -1.53 -11.95 -5.06
C TYR A 32 -1.26 -11.85 -6.55
N TYR A 33 -0.45 -10.89 -6.93
CA TYR A 33 -0.06 -10.65 -8.32
C TYR A 33 1.15 -11.53 -8.69
N PRO A 34 1.28 -11.93 -9.96
CA PRO A 34 0.43 -11.62 -11.13
C PRO A 34 -0.78 -12.57 -11.29
N TYR A 35 -1.02 -13.47 -10.33
CA TYR A 35 -2.07 -14.50 -10.43
C TYR A 35 -3.49 -13.94 -10.33
N HIS A 36 -3.66 -12.82 -9.64
CA HIS A 36 -4.88 -12.02 -9.64
C HIS A 36 -4.69 -10.78 -10.49
N SER A 37 -5.78 -10.32 -11.14
CA SER A 37 -5.73 -9.12 -11.97
C SER A 37 -5.52 -7.86 -11.14
N PHE A 38 -4.66 -6.97 -11.61
CA PHE A 38 -4.51 -5.62 -11.08
C PHE A 38 -5.73 -4.73 -11.34
N ASP A 39 -6.61 -5.14 -12.26
CA ASP A 39 -7.86 -4.46 -12.57
C ASP A 39 -8.76 -4.29 -11.35
N HIS A 40 -8.64 -5.14 -10.33
CA HIS A 40 -9.34 -4.95 -9.07
C HIS A 40 -8.97 -3.62 -8.39
N PHE A 41 -7.70 -3.18 -8.46
CA PHE A 41 -7.31 -1.88 -7.93
C PHE A 41 -7.82 -0.73 -8.80
N ILE A 42 -7.78 -0.89 -10.11
CA ILE A 42 -8.35 0.10 -11.03
C ILE A 42 -9.85 0.23 -10.81
N HIS A 43 -10.56 -0.90 -10.66
CA HIS A 43 -12.00 -0.92 -10.38
C HIS A 43 -12.34 -0.29 -9.02
N PHE A 44 -11.52 -0.52 -7.99
CA PHE A 44 -11.67 0.13 -6.68
C PHE A 44 -11.60 1.66 -6.79
N LEU A 45 -10.68 2.19 -7.59
CA LEU A 45 -10.59 3.62 -7.86
C LEU A 45 -11.77 4.08 -8.73
N TYR A 46 -12.14 3.33 -9.76
CA TYR A 46 -13.26 3.64 -10.65
C TYR A 46 -14.58 3.70 -9.88
N GLU A 47 -14.82 2.75 -8.98
CA GLU A 47 -15.98 2.77 -8.10
C GLU A 47 -15.99 4.04 -7.22
N ALA A 48 -14.84 4.45 -6.71
CA ALA A 48 -14.71 5.70 -5.95
C ALA A 48 -15.05 6.93 -6.79
N VAL A 49 -14.67 6.96 -8.07
CA VAL A 49 -14.99 8.08 -9.00
C VAL A 49 -16.48 8.25 -9.15
N HIS A 50 -17.21 7.15 -9.35
CA HIS A 50 -18.64 7.17 -9.66
C HIS A 50 -19.53 7.19 -8.43
N ASN A 51 -19.02 6.86 -7.26
CA ASN A 51 -19.80 6.87 -6.04
C ASN A 51 -20.01 8.32 -5.55
N PRO A 52 -21.28 8.80 -5.45
CA PRO A 52 -21.56 10.17 -5.05
C PRO A 52 -21.22 10.49 -3.60
N GLU A 53 -21.08 9.48 -2.75
CA GLU A 53 -20.64 9.64 -1.36
C GLU A 53 -19.12 9.80 -1.21
N THR A 54 -18.34 9.44 -2.23
CA THR A 54 -16.87 9.62 -2.19
C THR A 54 -16.52 11.09 -2.12
N ARG A 55 -15.72 11.46 -1.13
CA ARG A 55 -15.28 12.84 -0.87
C ARG A 55 -13.80 13.05 -1.11
N GLU A 56 -12.98 12.09 -0.72
CA GLU A 56 -11.53 12.23 -0.79
C GLU A 56 -10.87 10.92 -1.23
N ILE A 57 -9.88 11.04 -2.12
CA ILE A 57 -9.01 9.96 -2.57
C ILE A 57 -7.57 10.42 -2.34
N MET A 58 -6.78 9.63 -1.63
CA MET A 58 -5.37 9.88 -1.37
C MET A 58 -4.54 8.69 -1.82
N VAL A 59 -3.50 8.93 -2.60
CA VAL A 59 -2.66 7.86 -3.19
C VAL A 59 -1.18 8.26 -3.11
N THR A 60 -0.32 7.28 -2.86
CA THR A 60 1.13 7.44 -3.07
C THR A 60 1.50 6.95 -4.47
N GLN A 61 2.34 7.69 -5.17
CA GLN A 61 2.85 7.34 -6.48
C GLN A 61 4.37 7.25 -6.46
N TYR A 62 4.91 6.11 -6.86
CA TYR A 62 6.34 5.89 -6.99
C TYR A 62 6.76 5.69 -8.44
N ARG A 63 6.11 4.78 -9.16
CA ARG A 63 6.26 4.51 -10.59
C ARG A 63 4.90 4.27 -11.21
N VAL A 64 4.64 4.92 -12.33
CA VAL A 64 3.41 4.73 -13.10
C VAL A 64 3.71 4.17 -14.47
N ALA A 65 2.76 3.47 -15.05
CA ALA A 65 2.85 3.06 -16.44
C ALA A 65 2.66 4.28 -17.37
N GLU A 66 3.24 4.20 -18.54
CA GLU A 66 2.89 5.11 -19.63
C GLU A 66 1.39 4.92 -19.97
N ASN A 67 0.66 6.01 -20.10
CA ASN A 67 -0.82 5.99 -20.27
C ASN A 67 -1.57 5.23 -19.17
N SER A 68 -1.14 5.37 -17.93
CA SER A 68 -1.68 4.64 -16.78
C SER A 68 -3.18 4.83 -16.59
N ALA A 69 -3.93 3.72 -16.51
CA ALA A 69 -5.34 3.73 -16.14
C ALA A 69 -5.56 4.27 -14.71
N VAL A 70 -4.61 4.05 -13.80
CA VAL A 70 -4.63 4.59 -12.44
C VAL A 70 -4.64 6.12 -12.48
N ILE A 71 -3.72 6.73 -13.24
CA ILE A 71 -3.64 8.19 -13.38
C ILE A 71 -4.88 8.76 -14.04
N ASN A 72 -5.33 8.15 -15.13
CA ASN A 72 -6.56 8.59 -15.84
C ASN A 72 -7.78 8.53 -14.90
N THR A 73 -7.89 7.50 -14.08
CA THR A 73 -8.97 7.37 -13.11
C THR A 73 -8.90 8.44 -12.00
N LEU A 74 -7.70 8.79 -11.52
CA LEU A 74 -7.52 9.87 -10.54
C LEU A 74 -7.87 11.24 -11.13
N ILE A 75 -7.52 11.49 -12.40
CA ILE A 75 -7.90 12.70 -13.13
C ILE A 75 -9.43 12.78 -13.26
N ALA A 76 -10.07 11.69 -13.69
CA ALA A 76 -11.53 11.62 -13.76
C ALA A 76 -12.19 11.87 -12.40
N ALA A 77 -11.60 11.37 -11.30
CA ALA A 77 -12.08 11.65 -9.95
C ALA A 77 -12.09 13.16 -9.63
N ALA A 78 -10.98 13.84 -9.92
CA ALA A 78 -10.87 15.28 -9.69
C ALA A 78 -11.88 16.07 -10.56
N GLN A 79 -12.01 15.71 -11.83
CA GLN A 79 -13.00 16.30 -12.74
C GLN A 79 -14.44 16.07 -12.28
N ASN A 80 -14.72 14.96 -11.61
CA ASN A 80 -16.02 14.67 -10.98
C ASN A 80 -16.17 15.31 -9.58
N GLY A 81 -15.34 16.30 -9.25
CA GLY A 81 -15.45 17.08 -8.02
C GLY A 81 -14.99 16.37 -6.75
N LYS A 82 -14.28 15.23 -6.86
CA LYS A 82 -13.68 14.58 -5.71
C LYS A 82 -12.39 15.29 -5.31
N LYS A 83 -12.13 15.37 -4.01
CA LYS A 83 -10.84 15.86 -3.52
C LYS A 83 -9.80 14.78 -3.70
N VAL A 84 -8.90 14.96 -4.65
CA VAL A 84 -7.81 14.00 -4.93
C VAL A 84 -6.48 14.59 -4.44
N THR A 85 -5.72 13.78 -3.71
CA THR A 85 -4.35 14.12 -3.28
C THR A 85 -3.43 12.98 -3.68
N VAL A 86 -2.37 13.30 -4.40
CA VAL A 86 -1.35 12.32 -4.79
C VAL A 86 0.00 12.75 -4.21
N PHE A 87 0.61 11.85 -3.46
CA PHE A 87 2.00 12.01 -3.05
C PHE A 87 2.90 11.42 -4.12
N VAL A 88 3.75 12.24 -4.73
CA VAL A 88 4.65 11.86 -5.82
C VAL A 88 6.07 11.76 -5.31
N GLU A 89 6.70 10.58 -5.42
CA GLU A 89 8.14 10.41 -5.17
C GLU A 89 8.93 10.76 -6.44
N LEU A 90 9.59 11.90 -6.42
CA LEU A 90 10.37 12.38 -7.58
C LEU A 90 11.65 11.58 -7.81
N LYS A 91 12.26 11.02 -6.77
CA LYS A 91 13.52 10.27 -6.84
C LYS A 91 13.30 8.79 -7.19
N ALA A 92 12.33 8.50 -8.04
CA ALA A 92 12.14 7.17 -8.59
C ALA A 92 13.17 6.94 -9.72
N ARG A 93 14.22 6.19 -9.42
CA ARG A 93 15.34 5.93 -10.33
C ARG A 93 14.85 5.52 -11.73
N PHE A 94 15.27 6.24 -12.78
CA PHE A 94 14.91 6.09 -14.19
C PHE A 94 13.47 6.52 -14.58
N ASP A 95 12.68 7.09 -13.65
CA ASP A 95 11.30 7.51 -13.92
C ASP A 95 11.05 8.98 -13.54
N GLU A 96 12.10 9.76 -13.28
CA GLU A 96 11.99 11.13 -12.78
C GLU A 96 11.22 12.04 -13.75
N GLU A 97 11.55 12.00 -15.05
CA GLU A 97 10.90 12.82 -16.08
C GLU A 97 9.42 12.43 -16.25
N ASN A 98 9.13 11.12 -16.31
CA ASN A 98 7.77 10.63 -16.43
C ASN A 98 6.93 10.99 -15.20
N ASN A 99 7.51 10.88 -14.00
CA ASN A 99 6.82 11.26 -12.77
C ASN A 99 6.54 12.76 -12.71
N LEU A 100 7.46 13.59 -13.19
CA LEU A 100 7.25 15.04 -13.24
C LEU A 100 6.17 15.43 -14.26
N ALA A 101 6.25 14.90 -15.48
CA ALA A 101 5.24 15.15 -16.52
C ALA A 101 3.84 14.68 -16.07
N THR A 102 3.75 13.51 -15.46
CA THR A 102 2.50 12.98 -14.93
C THR A 102 1.97 13.85 -13.78
N ALA A 103 2.85 14.35 -12.90
CA ALA A 103 2.46 15.24 -11.82
C ALA A 103 1.89 16.56 -12.33
N GLU A 104 2.48 17.17 -13.36
CA GLU A 104 1.96 18.40 -13.98
C GLU A 104 0.61 18.15 -14.66
N MET A 105 0.43 17.03 -15.33
CA MET A 105 -0.85 16.65 -15.93
C MET A 105 -1.95 16.49 -14.86
N MET A 106 -1.65 15.82 -13.76
CA MET A 106 -2.57 15.66 -12.63
C MET A 106 -2.91 17.00 -11.98
N LYS A 107 -1.91 17.87 -11.81
CA LYS A 107 -2.08 19.21 -11.23
C LYS A 107 -2.97 20.09 -12.10
N ALA A 108 -2.79 20.03 -13.43
CA ALA A 108 -3.66 20.72 -14.38
C ALA A 108 -5.14 20.27 -14.29
N ALA A 109 -5.37 19.02 -13.90
CA ALA A 109 -6.72 18.47 -13.65
C ALA A 109 -7.27 18.80 -12.25
N GLY A 110 -6.58 19.61 -11.45
CA GLY A 110 -7.03 20.03 -10.11
C GLY A 110 -6.67 19.06 -8.97
N ILE A 111 -5.80 18.11 -9.22
CA ILE A 111 -5.29 17.18 -8.18
C ILE A 111 -4.26 17.91 -7.31
N ASN A 112 -4.39 17.75 -5.99
CA ASN A 112 -3.41 18.26 -5.04
C ASN A 112 -2.17 17.35 -5.04
N ILE A 113 -1.06 17.83 -5.58
CA ILE A 113 0.21 17.11 -5.63
C ILE A 113 1.07 17.50 -4.43
N ILE A 114 1.57 16.47 -3.74
CA ILE A 114 2.56 16.62 -2.67
C ILE A 114 3.83 15.92 -3.16
N TYR A 115 4.91 16.67 -3.23
CA TYR A 115 6.21 16.12 -3.60
C TYR A 115 6.94 15.54 -2.40
N SER A 116 7.94 14.68 -2.70
CA SER A 116 8.76 14.04 -1.69
C SER A 116 9.41 15.04 -0.72
N ILE A 117 9.43 14.67 0.55
CA ILE A 117 10.08 15.46 1.60
C ILE A 117 11.60 15.33 1.44
N PRO A 118 12.38 16.42 1.47
CA PRO A 118 13.84 16.35 1.42
C PRO A 118 14.42 15.38 2.47
N GLY A 119 15.31 14.47 2.03
CA GLY A 119 15.94 13.48 2.90
C GLY A 119 15.06 12.27 3.26
N LEU A 120 13.81 12.21 2.80
CA LEU A 120 12.93 11.08 2.96
C LEU A 120 12.53 10.50 1.60
N LYS A 121 12.79 9.21 1.40
CA LYS A 121 12.31 8.47 0.23
C LYS A 121 11.05 7.69 0.61
N VAL A 122 9.93 8.01 -0.01
CA VAL A 122 8.67 7.33 0.23
C VAL A 122 8.50 6.18 -0.74
N HIS A 123 8.58 4.96 -0.24
CA HIS A 123 8.45 3.73 -1.03
C HIS A 123 7.12 2.99 -0.75
N ALA A 124 6.25 3.54 0.07
CA ALA A 124 4.94 2.98 0.36
C ALA A 124 4.03 3.02 -0.88
N LYS A 125 3.24 1.99 -1.08
CA LYS A 125 2.20 1.90 -2.11
C LYS A 125 0.87 1.75 -1.41
N VAL A 126 0.23 2.88 -1.18
CA VAL A 126 -1.01 2.96 -0.41
C VAL A 126 -2.03 3.90 -1.05
N ALA A 127 -3.28 3.50 -0.97
CA ALA A 127 -4.41 4.35 -1.34
C ALA A 127 -5.43 4.38 -0.19
N LEU A 128 -6.05 5.53 0.02
CA LEU A 128 -7.09 5.73 1.01
C LEU A 128 -8.25 6.47 0.37
N ILE A 129 -9.44 5.87 0.42
CA ILE A 129 -10.69 6.44 -0.08
C ILE A 129 -11.57 6.73 1.11
N ARG A 130 -12.16 7.92 1.14
CA ARG A 130 -13.12 8.34 2.15
C ARG A 130 -14.47 8.63 1.53
N ARG A 131 -15.47 7.97 2.04
CA ARG A 131 -16.87 8.19 1.71
C ARG A 131 -17.58 8.79 2.92
N ARG A 132 -18.51 9.68 2.65
CA ARG A 132 -19.37 10.28 3.67
C ARG A 132 -20.82 10.05 3.28
N SER A 133 -21.57 9.38 4.13
CA SER A 133 -23.00 9.18 3.94
C SER A 133 -23.71 10.49 3.62
N PHE A 134 -24.78 10.45 2.83
CA PHE A 134 -25.62 11.62 2.53
C PHE A 134 -26.19 12.26 3.80
N THR A 135 -26.47 11.48 4.84
CA THR A 135 -26.90 12.01 6.15
C THR A 135 -25.76 12.75 6.89
N GLY A 136 -24.51 12.59 6.42
CA GLY A 136 -23.35 13.22 7.02
C GLY A 136 -22.84 12.58 8.32
N GLU A 137 -23.55 11.59 8.87
CA GLU A 137 -23.27 11.00 10.18
C GLU A 137 -22.17 9.93 10.15
N LYS A 138 -22.03 9.21 9.03
CA LYS A 138 -21.03 8.13 8.91
C LYS A 138 -19.97 8.44 7.88
N ILE A 139 -18.71 8.26 8.27
CA ILE A 139 -17.55 8.27 7.38
C ILE A 139 -17.09 6.83 7.23
N HIS A 140 -17.20 6.30 6.03
CA HIS A 140 -16.61 5.02 5.66
C HIS A 140 -15.27 5.28 4.97
N SER A 141 -14.27 4.53 5.33
CA SER A 141 -12.95 4.66 4.71
C SER A 141 -12.41 3.31 4.33
N TYR A 142 -11.78 3.27 3.18
CA TYR A 142 -11.26 2.04 2.57
C TYR A 142 -9.81 2.26 2.20
N ALA A 143 -9.01 1.29 2.54
CA ALA A 143 -7.57 1.31 2.30
C ALA A 143 -7.18 0.23 1.29
N TYR A 144 -6.20 0.56 0.45
CA TYR A 144 -5.44 -0.41 -0.31
C TYR A 144 -3.96 -0.25 0.02
N ILE A 145 -3.31 -1.36 0.37
CA ILE A 145 -1.89 -1.43 0.73
C ILE A 145 -1.25 -2.49 -0.14
N SER A 146 -0.18 -2.15 -0.86
CA SER A 146 0.49 -3.08 -1.76
C SER A 146 2.00 -3.12 -1.54
N THR A 147 2.61 -4.25 -1.83
CA THR A 147 4.06 -4.38 -1.96
C THR A 147 4.53 -3.89 -3.32
N GLY A 148 3.69 -4.00 -4.36
CA GLY A 148 3.94 -3.60 -5.74
C GLY A 148 3.54 -2.17 -6.05
N ASN A 149 4.21 -1.56 -7.03
CA ASN A 149 3.86 -0.24 -7.54
C ASN A 149 2.46 -0.23 -8.18
N PHE A 150 1.82 0.93 -8.19
CA PHE A 150 0.55 1.14 -8.90
C PHE A 150 0.83 1.32 -10.41
N ASN A 151 1.29 0.24 -11.01
CA ASN A 151 1.74 0.20 -12.39
C ASN A 151 1.27 -1.12 -13.01
N GLU A 152 0.40 -1.01 -13.98
CA GLU A 152 -0.31 -2.11 -14.63
C GLU A 152 0.65 -3.10 -15.28
N LYS A 153 1.73 -2.59 -15.91
CA LYS A 153 2.74 -3.42 -16.58
C LYS A 153 3.56 -4.24 -15.55
N THR A 154 3.99 -3.60 -14.47
CA THR A 154 4.81 -4.30 -13.46
C THR A 154 4.01 -5.30 -12.64
N ALA A 155 2.71 -5.07 -12.46
CA ALA A 155 1.83 -5.99 -11.74
C ALA A 155 1.63 -7.34 -12.45
N THR A 156 1.92 -7.42 -13.76
CA THR A 156 1.90 -8.68 -14.52
C THR A 156 3.23 -9.44 -14.48
N LEU A 157 4.30 -8.82 -13.95
CA LEU A 157 5.65 -9.36 -13.99
C LEU A 157 6.18 -9.75 -12.59
N TYR A 158 5.81 -9.01 -11.56
CA TYR A 158 6.35 -9.20 -10.21
C TYR A 158 5.35 -9.88 -9.28
N ALA A 159 5.89 -10.70 -8.38
CA ALA A 159 5.13 -11.32 -7.32
C ALA A 159 4.92 -10.31 -6.17
N ASP A 160 3.73 -9.73 -6.12
CA ASP A 160 3.33 -8.73 -5.15
C ASP A 160 2.01 -9.10 -4.47
N CYS A 161 1.76 -8.51 -3.29
CA CYS A 161 0.51 -8.65 -2.56
C CYS A 161 -0.20 -7.30 -2.49
N GLY A 162 -1.53 -7.32 -2.59
CA GLY A 162 -2.39 -6.16 -2.41
C GLY A 162 -3.52 -6.46 -1.43
N LEU A 163 -3.62 -5.68 -0.37
CA LEU A 163 -4.64 -5.80 0.66
C LEU A 163 -5.64 -4.66 0.54
N PHE A 164 -6.92 -4.99 0.33
CA PHE A 164 -8.04 -4.07 0.49
C PHE A 164 -8.67 -4.30 1.85
N THR A 165 -8.90 -3.23 2.59
CA THR A 165 -9.45 -3.32 3.95
C THR A 165 -10.26 -2.08 4.32
N SER A 166 -11.27 -2.26 5.12
CA SER A 166 -12.00 -1.19 5.83
C SER A 166 -11.71 -1.20 7.34
N ASN A 167 -10.71 -1.97 7.77
CA ASN A 167 -10.35 -2.06 9.19
C ASN A 167 -10.04 -0.67 9.76
N PRO A 168 -10.78 -0.20 10.79
CA PRO A 168 -10.68 1.17 11.27
C PRO A 168 -9.29 1.52 11.83
N VAL A 169 -8.57 0.54 12.39
CA VAL A 169 -7.22 0.77 12.94
C VAL A 169 -6.22 1.01 11.80
N ILE A 170 -6.27 0.18 10.74
CA ILE A 170 -5.40 0.33 9.57
C ILE A 170 -5.71 1.65 8.84
N VAL A 171 -7.00 1.94 8.64
CA VAL A 171 -7.46 3.20 8.03
C VAL A 171 -7.01 4.42 8.83
N HIS A 172 -7.07 4.34 10.17
CA HIS A 172 -6.56 5.40 11.05
C HIS A 172 -5.04 5.60 10.86
N ASP A 173 -4.28 4.51 10.85
CA ASP A 173 -2.84 4.56 10.65
C ASP A 173 -2.48 5.14 9.27
N LEU A 174 -3.17 4.75 8.19
CA LEU A 174 -2.99 5.35 6.87
C LEU A 174 -3.35 6.83 6.83
N THR A 175 -4.39 7.22 7.57
CA THR A 175 -4.71 8.64 7.74
C THR A 175 -3.55 9.41 8.37
N ASN A 176 -2.94 8.85 9.40
CA ASN A 176 -1.77 9.43 10.05
C ASN A 176 -0.57 9.47 9.11
N LEU A 177 -0.35 8.41 8.32
CA LEU A 177 0.70 8.40 7.30
C LEU A 177 0.53 9.58 6.30
N PHE A 178 -0.66 9.75 5.72
CA PHE A 178 -0.90 10.86 4.80
C PHE A 178 -0.80 12.24 5.47
N ARG A 179 -1.14 12.35 6.76
CA ARG A 179 -0.91 13.60 7.53
C ARG A 179 0.58 13.89 7.68
N THR A 180 1.38 12.86 7.96
CA THR A 180 2.84 12.96 8.07
C THR A 180 3.48 13.37 6.74
N LEU A 181 3.05 12.77 5.64
CA LEU A 181 3.50 13.13 4.30
C LEU A 181 3.17 14.58 3.92
N ARG A 182 2.18 15.20 4.59
CA ARG A 182 1.84 16.62 4.49
C ARG A 182 2.63 17.51 5.47
N GLY A 183 3.65 16.97 6.13
CA GLY A 183 4.49 17.73 7.08
C GLY A 183 3.90 17.89 8.49
N LYS A 184 2.86 17.13 8.87
CA LYS A 184 2.36 17.12 10.24
C LYS A 184 3.19 16.19 11.12
N GLU A 185 3.63 16.68 12.26
CA GLU A 185 4.57 15.99 13.16
C GLU A 185 3.90 14.91 14.02
N ASN A 186 4.74 13.96 14.49
CA ASN A 186 4.47 12.96 15.53
C ASN A 186 3.23 12.07 15.32
N PRO A 187 3.15 11.31 14.24
CA PRO A 187 2.11 10.31 14.08
C PRO A 187 2.35 9.14 15.05
N ARG A 188 1.26 8.56 15.54
CA ARG A 188 1.28 7.26 16.20
C ARG A 188 0.68 6.23 15.26
N PHE A 189 1.34 5.07 15.15
CA PHE A 189 0.90 3.93 14.37
C PHE A 189 0.63 2.75 15.30
N THR A 190 -0.49 2.07 15.09
CA THR A 190 -0.95 0.98 15.95
C THR A 190 -0.75 -0.39 15.31
N ARG A 191 -1.08 -0.51 14.03
CA ARG A 191 -0.98 -1.75 13.25
C ARG A 191 0.05 -1.68 12.15
N LEU A 192 0.18 -0.52 11.50
CA LEU A 192 1.15 -0.35 10.43
C LEU A 192 2.55 -0.15 11.01
N LEU A 193 3.50 -0.87 10.48
CA LEU A 193 4.91 -0.68 10.77
C LEU A 193 5.50 0.29 9.73
N VAL A 194 5.88 1.46 10.20
CA VAL A 194 6.38 2.54 9.34
C VAL A 194 7.86 2.77 9.64
N ALA A 195 8.70 2.61 8.60
CA ALA A 195 10.15 2.49 8.71
C ALA A 195 10.82 3.54 9.62
N ARG A 196 10.40 4.79 9.55
CA ARG A 196 11.02 5.89 10.30
C ARG A 196 10.48 6.04 11.73
N PHE A 197 9.41 5.34 12.07
CA PHE A 197 8.70 5.55 13.34
C PHE A 197 8.75 4.34 14.26
N ASN A 198 8.04 3.27 13.91
CA ASN A 198 7.83 2.13 14.80
C ASN A 198 8.31 0.78 14.22
N LEU A 199 8.80 0.74 12.97
CA LEU A 199 9.19 -0.52 12.33
C LEU A 199 10.30 -1.24 13.10
N ILE A 200 11.43 -0.57 13.35
CA ILE A 200 12.60 -1.20 13.99
C ILE A 200 12.30 -1.62 15.44
N PRO A 201 11.75 -0.76 16.31
CA PRO A 201 11.39 -1.18 17.67
C PRO A 201 10.44 -2.39 17.71
N GLU A 202 9.46 -2.40 16.81
CA GLU A 202 8.48 -3.49 16.80
C GLU A 202 9.04 -4.79 16.22
N LEU A 203 9.90 -4.74 15.21
CA LEU A 203 10.59 -5.92 14.71
C LEU A 203 11.50 -6.51 15.79
N ASN A 204 12.27 -5.69 16.52
CA ASN A 204 13.10 -6.14 17.63
C ASN A 204 12.24 -6.85 18.68
N ARG A 205 11.14 -6.24 19.12
CA ARG A 205 10.21 -6.84 20.07
C ARG A 205 9.67 -8.20 19.60
N LEU A 206 9.36 -8.33 18.30
CA LEU A 206 8.89 -9.60 17.73
C LEU A 206 10.02 -10.66 17.71
N ILE A 207 11.24 -10.26 17.38
CA ILE A 207 12.41 -11.14 17.41
C ILE A 207 12.69 -11.61 18.83
N ASP A 208 12.73 -10.70 19.80
CA ASP A 208 12.95 -11.02 21.22
C ASP A 208 11.92 -12.04 21.74
N LYS A 209 10.66 -11.87 21.32
CA LYS A 209 9.61 -12.83 21.68
C LYS A 209 9.87 -14.23 21.12
N GLU A 210 10.36 -14.34 19.90
CA GLU A 210 10.69 -15.65 19.30
C GLU A 210 11.93 -16.27 19.99
N ILE A 211 12.91 -15.45 20.42
CA ILE A 211 14.05 -15.89 21.21
C ILE A 211 13.58 -16.47 22.56
N GLU A 212 12.74 -15.75 23.29
CA GLU A 212 12.17 -16.23 24.55
C GLU A 212 11.39 -17.55 24.39
N LEU A 213 10.65 -17.71 23.28
CA LEU A 213 9.93 -18.97 23.01
C LEU A 213 10.90 -20.11 22.77
N ALA A 214 12.00 -19.87 22.05
CA ALA A 214 13.05 -20.87 21.81
C ALA A 214 13.74 -21.25 23.10
N GLU A 215 14.11 -20.32 23.96
CA GLU A 215 14.73 -20.56 25.27
C GLU A 215 13.83 -21.39 26.21
N LYS A 216 12.51 -21.18 26.12
CA LYS A 216 11.51 -21.96 26.87
C LYS A 216 11.18 -23.31 26.24
N GLY A 217 11.92 -23.74 25.18
CA GLY A 217 11.68 -25.00 24.47
C GLY A 217 10.35 -25.06 23.70
N ARG A 218 9.71 -23.91 23.43
CA ARG A 218 8.43 -23.82 22.74
C ARG A 218 8.57 -23.64 21.23
N GLY A 219 9.79 -23.66 20.68
CA GLY A 219 10.09 -23.58 19.27
C GLY A 219 9.84 -22.17 18.68
N GLY A 220 10.84 -21.27 18.80
CA GLY A 220 10.81 -19.97 18.09
C GLY A 220 11.05 -20.16 16.59
N ARG A 221 10.35 -19.37 15.73
CA ARG A 221 10.55 -19.42 14.29
C ARG A 221 10.35 -18.04 13.65
N ILE A 222 11.32 -17.63 12.86
CA ILE A 222 11.26 -16.39 12.08
C ILE A 222 11.35 -16.74 10.60
N ILE A 223 10.41 -16.23 9.78
CA ILE A 223 10.42 -16.37 8.33
C ILE A 223 10.41 -14.95 7.74
N LEU A 224 11.47 -14.60 7.01
CA LEU A 224 11.61 -13.31 6.34
C LEU A 224 11.64 -13.52 4.83
N LYS A 225 10.79 -12.77 4.10
CA LYS A 225 10.84 -12.65 2.64
C LYS A 225 11.05 -11.19 2.29
N MET A 226 12.21 -10.86 1.78
CA MET A 226 12.58 -9.50 1.39
C MET A 226 13.61 -9.51 0.26
N ASN A 227 13.70 -8.40 -0.46
CA ASN A 227 14.69 -8.26 -1.53
C ASN A 227 16.11 -8.13 -0.99
N ALA A 228 16.29 -7.26 0.03
CA ALA A 228 17.57 -7.05 0.70
C ALA A 228 17.35 -6.63 2.16
N LEU A 229 18.07 -7.25 3.07
CA LEU A 229 18.15 -6.85 4.46
C LEU A 229 19.41 -5.98 4.62
N GLN A 230 19.23 -4.68 4.83
CA GLN A 230 20.34 -3.72 4.88
C GLN A 230 20.43 -2.96 6.21
N ASP A 231 19.40 -3.07 7.07
CA ASP A 231 19.42 -2.40 8.37
C ASP A 231 20.48 -3.06 9.28
N PRO A 232 21.49 -2.32 9.77
CA PRO A 232 22.59 -2.89 10.55
C PRO A 232 22.13 -3.57 11.84
N ILE A 233 21.11 -3.02 12.51
CA ILE A 233 20.61 -3.54 13.78
C ILE A 233 19.91 -4.88 13.55
N ILE A 234 19.04 -4.95 12.55
CA ILE A 234 18.33 -6.19 12.21
C ILE A 234 19.31 -7.22 11.66
N CYS A 235 20.30 -6.81 10.84
CA CYS A 235 21.35 -7.70 10.37
C CYS A 235 22.13 -8.32 11.52
N LEU A 236 22.51 -7.56 12.54
CA LEU A 236 23.20 -8.07 13.73
C LEU A 236 22.38 -9.09 14.50
N LEU A 237 21.09 -8.83 14.68
CA LEU A 237 20.17 -9.76 15.38
C LEU A 237 19.99 -11.07 14.60
N TYR A 238 19.98 -11.00 13.28
CA TYR A 238 19.82 -12.15 12.40
C TYR A 238 21.13 -12.93 12.17
N THR A 239 22.28 -12.26 12.21
CA THR A 239 23.60 -12.84 11.97
C THR A 239 24.39 -13.17 13.25
N SER A 240 23.80 -13.04 14.43
CA SER A 240 24.36 -13.55 15.67
C SER A 240 24.70 -15.02 15.50
N PRO A 241 25.89 -15.51 15.90
CA PRO A 241 26.73 -16.47 15.18
C PRO A 241 25.96 -17.71 14.75
N SER A 242 25.65 -17.79 13.46
CA SER A 242 25.23 -19.03 12.84
C SER A 242 26.38 -20.04 12.98
N PRO A 243 26.12 -21.31 13.29
CA PRO A 243 27.14 -22.36 13.28
C PRO A 243 27.91 -22.47 11.96
N ARG A 244 27.38 -21.89 10.86
CA ARG A 244 28.07 -21.79 9.58
C ARG A 244 29.14 -20.70 9.55
N ASP A 245 28.94 -19.60 10.29
CA ASP A 245 29.90 -18.49 10.32
C ASP A 245 31.06 -18.78 11.25
N MET A 246 30.84 -19.63 12.29
CA MET A 246 31.88 -20.11 13.20
C MET A 246 32.87 -21.09 12.55
N ARG A 247 32.60 -21.63 11.35
CA ARG A 247 33.51 -22.54 10.64
C ARG A 247 34.46 -21.81 9.64
N ARG A 248 34.44 -20.50 9.59
CA ARG A 248 35.29 -19.69 8.69
C ARG A 248 36.29 -18.80 9.42
N SER A 249 36.44 -18.92 10.72
CA SER A 249 37.50 -18.28 11.50
C SER A 249 38.63 -19.27 11.83
#